data_3f8685489d14d5e6d0a8f2dc1068d2c6
#
_entry.id   3f8685489d14d5e6d0a8f2dc1068d2c6
#
_cell.length_a   1.000
_cell.length_b   1.000
_cell.length_c   1.000
_cell.angle_alpha   90.00
_cell.angle_beta   90.00
_cell.angle_gamma   90.00
#
_symmetry.space_group_name_H-M   'P 1'
#
loop_
_entity.id
_entity.type
_entity.pdbx_description
1 polymer ?
#
loop_
_entity_poly.entity_id
_entity_poly.type
_entity_poly.pdbx_seq_one_letter_code
_entity_poly.pdbx_strand_id
1 'polypeptide(L)'
;MAQSIPYQNLAVEYGLKHIPTLREYLSIPCDANYKEDMYKNIEWVEKTFTQRGFTATHLETPTLPVLLLERKASNPSAKTILFYYHSDGQPVRPSEWQQENPFIPVLKQKKGDTWEQIPFERLTQNYDPEWRIFGRASSDDKGPGIMLLAALDAIKSLGISPDYHLKILVDFE
;
A
#
# COMPACT_ATOMS: atom_id res chain seq x y z
N MET A 1 -27.58 2.00 -21.72
CA MET A 1 -26.73 0.83 -21.44
C MET A 1 -25.55 1.33 -20.64
N ALA A 2 -25.36 0.83 -19.40
CA ALA A 2 -24.17 1.17 -18.62
C ALA A 2 -22.95 0.57 -19.34
N GLN A 3 -21.97 1.40 -19.68
CA GLN A 3 -20.70 0.96 -20.23
C GLN A 3 -20.01 0.09 -19.17
N SER A 4 -19.65 -1.14 -19.51
CA SER A 4 -18.88 -1.99 -18.59
C SER A 4 -17.51 -1.34 -18.35
N ILE A 5 -17.22 -1.03 -17.09
CA ILE A 5 -15.92 -0.46 -16.72
C ILE A 5 -14.85 -1.55 -16.88
N PRO A 6 -13.78 -1.33 -17.63
CA PRO A 6 -12.71 -2.31 -17.82
C PRO A 6 -11.81 -2.37 -16.57
N TYR A 7 -12.32 -2.95 -15.49
CA TYR A 7 -11.62 -2.99 -14.19
C TYR A 7 -10.19 -3.51 -14.25
N GLN A 8 -9.91 -4.50 -15.11
CA GLN A 8 -8.56 -5.05 -15.26
C GLN A 8 -7.57 -3.99 -15.77
N ASN A 9 -7.96 -3.21 -16.78
CA ASN A 9 -7.11 -2.16 -17.32
C ASN A 9 -6.88 -1.05 -16.28
N LEU A 10 -7.92 -0.67 -15.54
CA LEU A 10 -7.79 0.29 -14.45
C LEU A 10 -6.87 -0.22 -13.33
N ALA A 11 -7.00 -1.49 -12.95
CA ALA A 11 -6.14 -2.09 -11.92
C ALA A 11 -4.67 -2.04 -12.33
N VAL A 12 -4.35 -2.39 -13.58
CA VAL A 12 -2.98 -2.30 -14.11
C VAL A 12 -2.52 -0.85 -14.16
N GLU A 13 -3.31 0.06 -14.72
CA GLU A 13 -2.96 1.48 -14.84
C GLU A 13 -2.67 2.11 -13.49
N TYR A 14 -3.59 1.98 -12.54
CA TYR A 14 -3.44 2.59 -11.20
C TYR A 14 -2.44 1.85 -10.33
N GLY A 15 -2.29 0.53 -10.51
CA GLY A 15 -1.19 -0.23 -9.91
C GLY A 15 0.17 0.33 -10.34
N LEU A 16 0.40 0.50 -11.63
CA LEU A 16 1.65 1.06 -12.16
C LEU A 16 1.88 2.51 -11.70
N LYS A 17 0.84 3.35 -11.67
CA LYS A 17 0.91 4.72 -11.15
C LYS A 17 1.36 4.79 -9.68
N HIS A 18 1.04 3.76 -8.88
CA HIS A 18 1.36 3.71 -7.47
C HIS A 18 2.68 2.99 -7.14
N ILE A 19 3.42 2.49 -8.14
CA ILE A 19 4.76 1.91 -7.89
C ILE A 19 5.72 2.87 -7.20
N PRO A 20 5.82 4.17 -7.57
CA PRO A 20 6.65 5.11 -6.82
C PRO A 20 6.24 5.25 -5.36
N THR A 21 4.93 5.32 -5.09
CA THR A 21 4.35 5.40 -3.74
C THR A 21 4.65 4.13 -2.92
N LEU A 22 4.54 2.95 -3.54
CA LEU A 22 4.93 1.69 -2.93
C LEU A 22 6.41 1.68 -2.56
N ARG A 23 7.28 2.10 -3.48
CA ARG A 23 8.72 2.16 -3.24
C ARG A 23 9.08 3.09 -2.09
N GLU A 24 8.45 4.27 -2.03
CA GLU A 24 8.60 5.21 -0.92
C GLU A 24 8.19 4.57 0.40
N TYR A 25 7.00 3.96 0.46
CA TYR A 25 6.50 3.33 1.68
C TYR A 25 7.36 2.14 2.14
N LEU A 26 7.84 1.33 1.20
CA LEU A 26 8.73 0.19 1.52
C LEU A 26 10.10 0.64 2.00
N SER A 27 10.55 1.87 1.65
CA SER A 27 11.84 2.39 2.09
C SER A 27 11.87 2.80 3.57
N ILE A 28 10.70 2.93 4.20
CA ILE A 28 10.60 3.17 5.64
C ILE A 28 10.74 1.83 6.36
N PRO A 29 11.77 1.62 7.20
CA PRO A 29 11.89 0.41 8.00
C PRO A 29 10.66 0.18 8.87
N CYS A 30 10.28 -1.08 9.10
CA CYS A 30 9.00 -1.41 9.73
C CYS A 30 9.07 -2.59 10.70
N ASP A 31 10.20 -2.81 11.33
CA ASP A 31 10.31 -3.74 12.46
C ASP A 31 9.71 -3.08 13.71
N ALA A 32 8.64 -3.66 14.26
CA ALA A 32 7.90 -3.14 15.41
C ALA A 32 8.74 -2.95 16.68
N ASN A 33 9.90 -3.59 16.77
CA ASN A 33 10.85 -3.36 17.86
C ASN A 33 11.50 -1.96 17.82
N TYR A 34 11.44 -1.26 16.69
CA TYR A 34 12.02 0.07 16.50
C TYR A 34 10.92 1.13 16.40
N LYS A 35 10.46 1.61 17.55
CA LYS A 35 9.32 2.57 17.63
C LYS A 35 9.49 3.82 16.77
N GLU A 36 10.70 4.36 16.68
CA GLU A 36 10.97 5.56 15.86
C GLU A 36 10.67 5.34 14.39
N ASP A 37 10.99 4.16 13.85
CA ASP A 37 10.68 3.82 12.47
C ASP A 37 9.18 3.55 12.29
N MET A 38 8.54 2.98 13.30
CA MET A 38 7.08 2.77 13.26
C MET A 38 6.32 4.10 13.30
N TYR A 39 6.76 5.10 14.07
CA TYR A 39 6.15 6.44 14.01
C TYR A 39 6.29 7.10 12.63
N LYS A 40 7.40 6.89 11.91
CA LYS A 40 7.53 7.34 10.50
C LYS A 40 6.50 6.66 9.58
N ASN A 41 6.23 5.37 9.82
CA ASN A 41 5.18 4.65 9.10
C ASN A 41 3.79 5.22 9.41
N ILE A 42 3.48 5.51 10.69
CA ILE A 42 2.23 6.14 11.09
C ILE A 42 2.04 7.49 10.40
N GLU A 43 3.04 8.36 10.46
CA GLU A 43 3.02 9.69 9.81
C GLU A 43 2.81 9.58 8.29
N TRP A 44 3.49 8.63 7.65
CA TRP A 44 3.37 8.41 6.21
C TRP A 44 1.95 7.97 5.83
N VAL A 45 1.39 7.01 6.57
CA VAL A 45 0.02 6.50 6.35
C VAL A 45 -1.00 7.62 6.58
N GLU A 46 -0.93 8.31 7.72
CA GLU A 46 -1.82 9.41 8.06
C GLU A 46 -1.81 10.49 6.98
N LYS A 47 -0.64 10.98 6.61
CA LYS A 47 -0.47 11.99 5.55
C LYS A 47 -1.07 11.52 4.22
N THR A 48 -0.79 10.28 3.84
CA THR A 48 -1.19 9.73 2.53
C THR A 48 -2.71 9.59 2.40
N PHE A 49 -3.39 9.17 3.47
CA PHE A 49 -4.85 9.01 3.45
C PHE A 49 -5.59 10.34 3.72
N THR A 50 -5.06 11.21 4.57
CA THR A 50 -5.68 12.53 4.81
C THR A 50 -5.68 13.40 3.56
N GLN A 51 -4.67 13.33 2.72
CA GLN A 51 -4.65 13.96 1.39
C GLN A 51 -5.77 13.45 0.45
N ARG A 52 -6.37 12.30 0.77
CA ARG A 52 -7.51 11.69 0.04
C ARG A 52 -8.86 11.88 0.73
N GLY A 53 -8.92 12.80 1.71
CA GLY A 53 -10.15 13.19 2.39
C GLY A 53 -10.57 12.24 3.53
N PHE A 54 -9.64 11.44 4.05
CA PHE A 54 -9.87 10.72 5.30
C PHE A 54 -9.56 11.60 6.51
N THR A 55 -10.29 11.39 7.59
CA THR A 55 -9.92 11.86 8.93
C THR A 55 -9.15 10.77 9.64
N ALA A 56 -8.12 11.12 10.39
CA ALA A 56 -7.29 10.18 11.14
C ALA A 56 -7.55 10.32 12.64
N THR A 57 -7.63 9.20 13.33
CA THR A 57 -7.72 9.13 14.79
C THR A 57 -6.74 8.10 15.30
N HIS A 58 -5.86 8.51 16.22
CA HIS A 58 -4.95 7.59 16.89
C HIS A 58 -5.69 6.92 18.05
N LEU A 59 -5.81 5.61 18.00
CA LEU A 59 -6.37 4.79 19.06
C LEU A 59 -5.22 4.28 19.91
N GLU A 60 -5.11 4.79 21.13
CA GLU A 60 -4.03 4.46 22.04
C GLU A 60 -4.04 2.98 22.43
N THR A 61 -2.88 2.35 22.40
CA THR A 61 -2.61 1.00 22.88
C THR A 61 -1.39 1.01 23.81
N PRO A 62 -1.09 -0.08 24.52
CA PRO A 62 0.10 -0.16 25.37
C PRO A 62 1.43 -0.09 24.59
N THR A 63 1.43 -0.35 23.29
CA THR A 63 2.62 -0.40 22.43
C THR A 63 2.71 0.81 21.50
N LEU A 64 2.06 0.73 20.36
CA LEU A 64 1.98 1.76 19.33
C LEU A 64 0.51 2.04 19.03
N PRO A 65 0.11 3.27 18.72
CA PRO A 65 -1.28 3.56 18.43
C PRO A 65 -1.74 2.85 17.15
N VAL A 66 -2.95 2.34 17.16
CA VAL A 66 -3.65 1.90 15.95
C VAL A 66 -4.24 3.12 15.27
N LEU A 67 -4.09 3.26 13.97
CA LEU A 67 -4.63 4.39 13.21
C LEU A 67 -5.98 4.03 12.61
N LEU A 68 -7.03 4.74 13.04
CA LEU A 68 -8.36 4.67 12.43
C LEU A 68 -8.52 5.81 11.43
N LEU A 69 -8.67 5.46 10.17
CA LEU A 69 -8.91 6.37 9.05
C LEU A 69 -10.38 6.27 8.63
N GLU A 70 -11.09 7.38 8.54
CA GLU A 70 -12.50 7.40 8.21
C GLU A 70 -12.81 8.37 7.07
N ARG A 71 -13.63 7.95 6.13
CA ARG A 71 -14.25 8.80 5.10
C ARG A 71 -15.74 8.51 5.04
N LYS A 72 -16.55 9.52 5.32
CA LYS A 72 -18.01 9.39 5.35
C LYS A 72 -18.60 9.53 3.96
N ALA A 73 -19.63 8.70 3.67
CA ALA A 73 -20.49 8.91 2.52
C ALA A 73 -21.37 10.16 2.71
N SER A 74 -21.93 10.66 1.63
CA SER A 74 -22.89 11.78 1.67
C SER A 74 -24.19 11.41 2.39
N ASN A 75 -24.61 10.13 2.28
CA ASN A 75 -25.76 9.59 3.00
C ASN A 75 -25.35 9.13 4.39
N PRO A 76 -25.85 9.75 5.49
CA PRO A 76 -25.51 9.34 6.86
C PRO A 76 -25.93 7.91 7.22
N SER A 77 -26.93 7.37 6.52
CA SER A 77 -27.47 6.01 6.71
C SER A 77 -26.77 4.97 5.82
N ALA A 78 -25.74 5.35 5.10
CA ALA A 78 -24.99 4.42 4.24
C ALA A 78 -24.30 3.32 5.07
N LYS A 79 -24.12 2.16 4.45
CA LYS A 79 -23.36 1.07 5.04
C LYS A 79 -21.90 1.49 5.23
N THR A 80 -21.22 0.85 6.18
CA THR A 80 -19.78 1.03 6.39
C THR A 80 -19.03 -0.19 5.87
N ILE A 81 -17.97 0.06 5.12
CA ILE A 81 -16.97 -0.95 4.76
C ILE A 81 -15.74 -0.68 5.60
N LEU A 82 -15.26 -1.71 6.31
CA LEU A 82 -14.03 -1.67 7.10
C LEU A 82 -12.96 -2.48 6.37
N PHE A 83 -11.82 -1.84 6.12
CA PHE A 83 -10.58 -2.48 5.73
C PHE A 83 -9.63 -2.55 6.92
N TYR A 84 -8.83 -3.59 6.94
CA TYR A 84 -7.75 -3.74 7.90
C TYR A 84 -6.48 -4.10 7.14
N TYR A 85 -5.37 -3.50 7.53
CA TYR A 85 -4.03 -3.96 7.17
C TYR A 85 -3.03 -3.54 8.26
N HIS A 86 -1.85 -4.15 8.27
CA HIS A 86 -0.78 -3.77 9.19
C HIS A 86 0.44 -3.22 8.45
N SER A 87 1.20 -2.37 9.11
CA SER A 87 2.35 -1.68 8.52
C SER A 87 3.69 -2.23 8.98
N ASP A 88 3.70 -2.94 10.09
CA ASP A 88 4.88 -3.61 10.59
C ASP A 88 5.31 -4.78 9.67
N GLY A 89 6.53 -5.19 9.82
CA GLY A 89 7.10 -6.33 9.11
C GLY A 89 8.06 -7.08 10.02
N GLN A 90 8.20 -8.36 9.75
CA GLN A 90 9.13 -9.22 10.50
C GLN A 90 10.57 -8.65 10.49
N PRO A 91 11.34 -8.85 11.57
CA PRO A 91 12.75 -8.50 11.60
C PRO A 91 13.51 -9.01 10.39
N VAL A 92 14.50 -8.27 9.95
CA VAL A 92 15.31 -8.63 8.79
C VAL A 92 16.73 -9.04 9.20
N ARG A 93 17.26 -10.04 8.50
CA ARG A 93 18.68 -10.40 8.54
C ARG A 93 19.25 -10.10 7.16
N PRO A 94 19.97 -8.97 6.99
CA PRO A 94 20.44 -8.54 5.66
C PRO A 94 21.23 -9.61 4.90
N SER A 95 21.99 -10.45 5.61
CA SER A 95 22.76 -11.55 5.02
C SER A 95 21.93 -12.65 4.37
N GLU A 96 20.62 -12.73 4.67
CA GLU A 96 19.69 -13.71 4.09
C GLU A 96 18.98 -13.16 2.83
N TRP A 97 19.23 -11.89 2.48
CA TRP A 97 18.60 -11.23 1.34
C TRP A 97 19.52 -11.19 0.12
N GLN A 98 18.94 -11.48 -1.04
CA GLN A 98 19.64 -11.40 -2.32
C GLN A 98 19.52 -9.99 -2.93
N GLN A 99 19.67 -8.96 -2.10
CA GLN A 99 19.70 -7.53 -2.46
C GLN A 99 20.42 -6.75 -1.36
N GLU A 100 20.92 -5.58 -1.69
CA GLU A 100 21.76 -4.78 -0.82
C GLU A 100 21.08 -4.42 0.51
N ASN A 101 19.79 -4.06 0.44
CA ASN A 101 19.01 -3.67 1.61
C ASN A 101 17.56 -4.16 1.47
N PRO A 102 17.02 -4.89 2.46
CA PRO A 102 15.62 -5.34 2.46
C PRO A 102 14.58 -4.23 2.33
N PHE A 103 14.90 -3.00 2.73
CA PHE A 103 14.04 -1.81 2.64
C PHE A 103 14.29 -0.97 1.37
N ILE A 104 15.18 -1.39 0.48
CA ILE A 104 15.31 -0.83 -0.86
C ILE A 104 14.66 -1.81 -1.83
N PRO A 105 13.39 -1.58 -2.21
CA PRO A 105 12.67 -2.53 -3.07
C PRO A 105 13.32 -2.62 -4.45
N VAL A 106 13.39 -3.84 -4.98
CA VAL A 106 13.91 -4.12 -6.32
C VAL A 106 12.86 -4.86 -7.15
N LEU A 107 12.84 -4.58 -8.45
CA LEU A 107 12.02 -5.31 -9.40
C LEU A 107 12.84 -6.48 -9.96
N LYS A 108 12.24 -7.66 -10.00
CA LYS A 108 12.91 -8.85 -10.57
C LYS A 108 12.01 -9.56 -11.58
N GLN A 109 12.65 -10.16 -12.57
CA GLN A 109 12.05 -11.12 -13.52
C GLN A 109 12.55 -12.53 -13.23
N LYS A 110 11.72 -13.52 -13.50
CA LYS A 110 12.11 -14.92 -13.38
C LYS A 110 12.95 -15.34 -14.61
N LYS A 111 14.05 -16.05 -14.35
CA LYS A 111 14.93 -16.60 -15.40
C LYS A 111 15.30 -18.04 -15.03
N GLY A 112 14.59 -19.00 -15.60
CA GLY A 112 14.65 -20.38 -15.13
C GLY A 112 14.20 -20.48 -13.68
N ASP A 113 15.06 -21.03 -12.81
CA ASP A 113 14.76 -21.17 -11.37
C ASP A 113 15.28 -19.99 -10.52
N THR A 114 15.83 -18.95 -11.15
CA THR A 114 16.39 -17.79 -10.45
C THR A 114 15.62 -16.51 -10.74
N TRP A 115 15.87 -15.48 -9.91
CA TRP A 115 15.32 -14.14 -10.08
C TRP A 115 16.46 -13.18 -10.42
N GLU A 116 16.32 -12.46 -11.53
CA GLU A 116 17.26 -11.45 -12.01
C GLU A 116 16.67 -10.06 -11.78
N GLN A 117 17.45 -9.16 -11.16
CA GLN A 117 17.02 -7.78 -10.97
C GLN A 117 16.97 -7.03 -12.29
N ILE A 118 15.88 -6.27 -12.48
CA ILE A 118 15.65 -5.41 -13.64
C ILE A 118 15.29 -4.00 -13.19
N PRO A 119 15.53 -2.97 -14.02
CA PRO A 119 15.17 -1.60 -13.66
C PRO A 119 13.66 -1.39 -13.64
N PHE A 120 13.17 -0.56 -12.69
CA PHE A 120 11.74 -0.24 -12.55
C PHE A 120 11.15 0.46 -13.78
N GLU A 121 11.96 1.16 -14.56
CA GLU A 121 11.56 1.86 -15.80
C GLU A 121 10.96 0.90 -16.83
N ARG A 122 11.30 -0.38 -16.77
CA ARG A 122 10.70 -1.39 -17.63
C ARG A 122 9.20 -1.57 -17.43
N LEU A 123 8.67 -1.30 -16.24
CA LEU A 123 7.23 -1.37 -15.97
C LEU A 123 6.39 -0.43 -16.86
N THR A 124 6.95 0.72 -17.24
CA THR A 124 6.28 1.69 -18.12
C THR A 124 6.54 1.46 -19.61
N GLN A 125 7.54 0.66 -19.93
CA GLN A 125 7.95 0.39 -21.33
C GLN A 125 7.36 -0.92 -21.85
N ASN A 126 7.37 -1.96 -21.03
CA ASN A 126 6.97 -3.31 -21.42
C ASN A 126 6.54 -4.12 -20.19
N TYR A 127 5.37 -3.75 -19.60
CA TYR A 127 4.84 -4.42 -18.42
C TYR A 127 4.64 -5.93 -18.66
N ASP A 128 5.18 -6.71 -17.73
CA ASP A 128 4.97 -8.15 -17.65
C ASP A 128 4.36 -8.50 -16.28
N PRO A 129 3.17 -9.12 -16.21
CA PRO A 129 2.51 -9.46 -14.96
C PRO A 129 3.26 -10.52 -14.13
N GLU A 130 4.26 -11.18 -14.70
CA GLU A 130 5.09 -12.16 -13.99
C GLU A 130 6.25 -11.51 -13.22
N TRP A 131 6.54 -10.25 -13.44
CA TRP A 131 7.55 -9.55 -12.65
C TRP A 131 7.10 -9.37 -11.20
N ARG A 132 8.05 -9.33 -10.28
CA ARG A 132 7.78 -9.22 -8.84
C ARG A 132 8.64 -8.14 -8.21
N ILE A 133 8.05 -7.42 -7.25
CA ILE A 133 8.77 -6.47 -6.41
C ILE A 133 9.20 -7.19 -5.14
N PHE A 134 10.50 -7.19 -4.89
CA PHE A 134 11.11 -7.77 -3.70
C PHE A 134 11.50 -6.66 -2.72
N GLY A 135 11.06 -6.77 -1.50
CA GLY A 135 11.35 -5.86 -0.39
C GLY A 135 10.61 -6.30 0.86
N ARG A 136 11.08 -5.91 2.04
CA ARG A 136 10.36 -6.19 3.28
C ARG A 136 8.97 -5.53 3.23
N ALA A 137 7.95 -6.24 3.69
CA ALA A 137 6.55 -5.84 3.69
C ALA A 137 5.92 -5.55 2.30
N SER A 138 6.58 -5.92 1.19
CA SER A 138 6.05 -5.66 -0.16
C SER A 138 4.73 -6.39 -0.46
N SER A 139 4.47 -7.49 0.22
CA SER A 139 3.24 -8.27 0.12
C SER A 139 2.49 -8.33 1.45
N ASP A 140 3.21 -8.39 2.55
CA ASP A 140 2.73 -8.55 3.91
C ASP A 140 3.28 -7.40 4.78
N ASP A 141 2.53 -6.28 4.99
CA ASP A 141 1.18 -6.03 4.47
C ASP A 141 1.07 -4.61 3.87
N LYS A 142 2.22 -3.90 3.65
CA LYS A 142 2.25 -2.55 3.04
C LYS A 142 1.72 -2.55 1.60
N GLY A 143 1.98 -3.63 0.84
CA GLY A 143 1.47 -3.78 -0.52
C GLY A 143 -0.05 -3.68 -0.62
N PRO A 144 -0.83 -4.44 0.15
CA PRO A 144 -2.28 -4.31 0.25
C PRO A 144 -2.77 -2.90 0.57
N GLY A 145 -2.07 -2.17 1.48
CA GLY A 145 -2.36 -0.75 1.74
C GLY A 145 -2.24 0.12 0.48
N ILE A 146 -1.20 -0.11 -0.33
CA ILE A 146 -1.02 0.61 -1.62
C ILE A 146 -2.05 0.18 -2.66
N MET A 147 -2.44 -1.11 -2.70
CA MET A 147 -3.52 -1.55 -3.60
C MET A 147 -4.85 -0.86 -3.27
N LEU A 148 -5.15 -0.65 -1.99
CA LEU A 148 -6.31 0.11 -1.56
C LEU A 148 -6.23 1.58 -2.03
N LEU A 149 -5.07 2.23 -1.90
CA LEU A 149 -4.86 3.59 -2.42
C LEU A 149 -5.07 3.66 -3.93
N ALA A 150 -4.53 2.71 -4.68
CA ALA A 150 -4.68 2.63 -6.13
C ALA A 150 -6.16 2.48 -6.53
N ALA A 151 -6.91 1.65 -5.81
CA ALA A 151 -8.35 1.47 -6.03
C ALA A 151 -9.14 2.76 -5.72
N LEU A 152 -8.82 3.46 -4.63
CA LEU A 152 -9.46 4.73 -4.26
C LEU A 152 -9.21 5.81 -5.31
N ASP A 153 -7.99 5.94 -5.81
CA ASP A 153 -7.63 6.91 -6.83
C ASP A 153 -8.25 6.56 -8.19
N ALA A 154 -8.35 5.26 -8.53
CA ALA A 154 -9.06 4.80 -9.72
C ALA A 154 -10.56 5.15 -9.67
N ILE A 155 -11.23 4.87 -8.56
CA ILE A 155 -12.66 5.21 -8.35
C ILE A 155 -12.87 6.73 -8.47
N LYS A 156 -11.99 7.52 -7.85
CA LYS A 156 -12.03 8.98 -7.92
C LYS A 156 -11.89 9.48 -9.37
N SER A 157 -11.02 8.88 -10.17
CA SER A 157 -10.80 9.28 -11.57
C SER A 157 -12.02 9.04 -12.47
N LEU A 158 -12.86 8.09 -12.10
CA LEU A 158 -14.13 7.80 -12.78
C LEU A 158 -15.26 8.77 -12.37
N GLY A 159 -15.01 9.71 -11.45
CA GLY A 159 -16.03 10.60 -10.90
C GLY A 159 -17.04 9.86 -10.00
N ILE A 160 -16.73 8.65 -9.57
CA ILE A 160 -17.59 7.85 -8.72
C ILE A 160 -17.41 8.28 -7.26
N SER A 161 -18.48 8.70 -6.61
CA SER A 161 -18.54 8.86 -5.16
C SER A 161 -19.14 7.61 -4.53
N PRO A 162 -18.37 6.84 -3.75
CA PRO A 162 -18.89 5.64 -3.11
C PRO A 162 -20.07 5.97 -2.17
N ASP A 163 -21.18 5.25 -2.29
CA ASP A 163 -22.36 5.37 -1.42
C ASP A 163 -22.22 4.47 -0.17
N TYR A 164 -21.06 4.51 0.44
CA TYR A 164 -20.76 3.84 1.71
C TYR A 164 -19.67 4.59 2.49
N HIS A 165 -19.75 4.49 3.82
CA HIS A 165 -18.67 4.96 4.67
C HIS A 165 -17.47 4.03 4.54
N LEU A 166 -16.28 4.61 4.51
CA LEU A 166 -15.04 3.86 4.54
C LEU A 166 -14.38 4.02 5.89
N LYS A 167 -13.96 2.92 6.49
CA LYS A 167 -13.06 2.86 7.62
C LYS A 167 -11.87 1.99 7.27
N ILE A 168 -10.70 2.44 7.65
CA ILE A 168 -9.47 1.67 7.52
C ILE A 168 -8.82 1.64 8.88
N LEU A 169 -8.58 0.45 9.39
CA LEU A 169 -7.83 0.23 10.61
C LEU A 169 -6.43 -0.21 10.23
N VAL A 170 -5.43 0.55 10.65
CA VAL A 170 -4.02 0.25 10.37
C VAL A 170 -3.31 -0.03 11.67
N ASP A 171 -2.73 -1.22 11.76
CA ASP A 171 -1.98 -1.68 12.91
C ASP A 171 -0.46 -1.50 12.68
N PHE A 172 0.25 -1.24 13.77
CA PHE A 172 1.69 -1.01 13.75
C PHE A 172 2.43 -1.86 14.80
N GLU A 173 1.67 -2.74 15.53
CA GLU A 173 2.02 -3.54 16.71
C GLU A 173 2.38 -2.78 17.99
#